data_7790dea66395d4cd4f0583d4f4b580dc
#
_entry.id   7790dea66395d4cd4f0583d4f4b580dc
#
_cell.length_a   1.000
_cell.length_b   1.000
_cell.length_c   1.000
_cell.angle_alpha   90.00
_cell.angle_beta   90.00
_cell.angle_gamma   90.00
#
_symmetry.space_group_name_H-M   'P 1'
#
loop_
_entity.id
_entity.type
_entity.pdbx_description
1 polymer ?
#
loop_
_entity_poly.entity_id
_entity_poly.type
_entity_poly.pdbx_seq_one_letter_code
_entity_poly.pdbx_strand_id
1 'polypeptide(L)'
;MKKKLLAFGIAAGLFAVALGGCSSKGKVKLDPKNPVNIDIWHYYSGNQQNALDNMIKEFNSTVGLEEGIVVSALNCGSIPELSEKVLDTANKKVGTSDMPSIFLGYTNTVYEIDKKGLVANLDDYLSKEELEQYDPAYIEEGRMGEKNELKIFPTAKSTEMMMLNKTDWDKFAAETGADINELGTLEGLIDISEQYYDWSGGKAFFGRDAMANYLLIGAKQLGTEIFKVENGKVEFQLDKEVMKKIWDGYYVPYIKGYFGAYGKFRSDDAKVGDLLAFVGSTTSATYFPKEVFIDDSNSYPVEAMALKAPVFEGGENYAVQQGAGMAVTKSTPEKEYASVEFMKWFTDTEQNMAFSIESGYLPVKKEAKTSEKLKSTLANYEDGKIDSVMKETLNIAFEMSDTYKFYTAKAFEGSETARDILEYSLSDKAKEDKQAIDALIKNGTGRDEAIAKYNTQENFEAWLSQLTEKLETTQAN
;
A
#
# COMPACT_ATOMS: atom_id res chain seq x y z
N MET A 1 -2.55 81.62 9.05
CA MET A 1 -3.79 81.47 9.86
C MET A 1 -4.95 81.19 8.92
N LYS A 2 -5.79 80.28 9.23
CA LYS A 2 -7.00 79.73 8.59
C LYS A 2 -6.77 78.35 7.90
N LYS A 3 -7.13 77.32 8.66
CA LYS A 3 -7.33 75.94 8.24
C LYS A 3 -8.54 75.84 7.31
N LYS A 4 -8.40 75.19 6.17
CA LYS A 4 -9.53 74.70 5.37
C LYS A 4 -9.56 73.18 5.47
N LEU A 5 -10.63 72.66 6.08
CA LEU A 5 -11.02 71.27 6.00
C LEU A 5 -11.58 71.01 4.59
N LEU A 6 -11.10 69.96 3.91
CA LEU A 6 -11.75 69.38 2.76
C LEU A 6 -12.36 68.06 3.21
N ALA A 7 -13.67 67.96 3.14
CA ALA A 7 -14.44 66.72 3.29
C ALA A 7 -14.41 65.95 1.99
N PHE A 8 -13.95 64.69 2.00
CA PHE A 8 -14.08 63.72 0.91
C PHE A 8 -15.23 62.78 1.24
N GLY A 9 -16.27 62.88 0.44
CA GLY A 9 -17.39 61.96 0.50
C GLY A 9 -17.03 60.59 -0.11
N ILE A 10 -17.21 59.51 0.65
CA ILE A 10 -17.09 58.14 0.17
C ILE A 10 -18.47 57.70 -0.34
N ALA A 11 -18.60 57.53 -1.64
CA ALA A 11 -19.74 56.86 -2.27
C ALA A 11 -19.56 55.33 -2.12
N ALA A 12 -20.37 54.71 -1.30
CA ALA A 12 -20.46 53.28 -1.18
C ALA A 12 -21.25 52.70 -2.36
N GLY A 13 -20.55 52.11 -3.33
CA GLY A 13 -21.14 51.30 -4.39
C GLY A 13 -21.38 49.89 -3.89
N LEU A 14 -22.61 49.51 -3.68
CA LEU A 14 -23.04 48.13 -3.45
C LEU A 14 -22.94 47.36 -4.76
N PHE A 15 -21.91 46.54 -4.88
CA PHE A 15 -21.88 45.46 -5.87
C PHE A 15 -22.46 44.20 -5.22
N ALA A 16 -23.71 43.90 -5.53
CA ALA A 16 -24.32 42.61 -5.25
C ALA A 16 -23.80 41.60 -6.29
N VAL A 17 -22.80 40.82 -5.93
CA VAL A 17 -22.44 39.62 -6.69
C VAL A 17 -23.37 38.50 -6.25
N ALA A 18 -24.30 38.15 -7.13
CA ALA A 18 -25.11 36.96 -7.01
C ALA A 18 -24.20 35.73 -7.28
N LEU A 19 -23.64 35.13 -6.24
CA LEU A 19 -23.03 33.82 -6.31
C LEU A 19 -24.16 32.79 -6.33
N GLY A 20 -24.30 32.15 -7.50
CA GLY A 20 -25.18 31.01 -7.71
C GLY A 20 -24.81 29.89 -6.74
N GLY A 21 -25.81 29.40 -6.01
CA GLY A 21 -25.66 28.41 -4.98
C GLY A 21 -25.19 27.06 -5.53
N CYS A 22 -24.07 26.58 -4.99
CA CYS A 22 -23.85 25.17 -4.77
C CYS A 22 -24.29 24.89 -3.33
N SER A 23 -25.15 23.89 -3.18
CA SER A 23 -25.77 23.46 -1.91
C SER A 23 -24.68 22.82 -1.03
N SER A 24 -23.98 23.65 -0.23
CA SER A 24 -23.28 23.13 0.95
C SER A 24 -24.33 22.99 2.06
N LYS A 25 -24.47 21.78 2.64
CA LYS A 25 -25.11 21.62 3.96
C LYS A 25 -24.48 22.68 4.86
N GLY A 26 -25.31 23.48 5.56
CA GLY A 26 -24.85 24.63 6.33
C GLY A 26 -23.61 24.29 7.17
N LYS A 27 -22.63 25.21 7.23
CA LYS A 27 -21.37 25.00 7.96
C LYS A 27 -21.68 24.49 9.37
N VAL A 28 -21.24 23.25 9.65
CA VAL A 28 -21.27 22.69 11.00
C VAL A 28 -20.37 23.55 11.87
N LYS A 29 -20.92 24.04 13.00
CA LYS A 29 -20.15 24.85 13.95
C LYS A 29 -19.90 24.02 15.19
N LEU A 30 -18.66 23.73 15.47
CA LEU A 30 -18.24 23.06 16.70
C LEU A 30 -18.05 24.07 17.85
N ASP A 31 -18.08 23.58 19.08
CA ASP A 31 -17.91 24.39 20.28
C ASP A 31 -16.68 23.91 21.08
N PRO A 32 -15.59 24.69 21.14
CA PRO A 32 -14.40 24.32 21.90
C PRO A 32 -14.63 24.05 23.39
N LYS A 33 -15.76 24.55 23.96
CA LYS A 33 -16.14 24.28 25.35
C LYS A 33 -16.81 22.93 25.53
N ASN A 34 -17.35 22.37 24.47
CA ASN A 34 -17.98 21.05 24.43
C ASN A 34 -17.44 20.25 23.25
N PRO A 35 -16.16 19.79 23.32
CA PRO A 35 -15.48 19.20 22.18
C PRO A 35 -16.15 17.91 21.70
N VAL A 36 -16.11 17.70 20.39
CA VAL A 36 -16.53 16.46 19.74
C VAL A 36 -15.41 15.45 19.84
N ASN A 37 -15.69 14.28 20.42
CA ASN A 37 -14.74 13.17 20.48
C ASN A 37 -14.93 12.29 19.24
N ILE A 38 -13.83 12.04 18.55
CA ILE A 38 -13.72 11.07 17.44
C ILE A 38 -12.66 10.04 17.75
N ASP A 39 -12.89 8.83 17.30
CA ASP A 39 -11.98 7.70 17.48
C ASP A 39 -11.60 7.08 16.13
N ILE A 40 -10.33 6.62 16.02
CA ILE A 40 -9.75 6.06 14.82
C ILE A 40 -9.36 4.61 15.09
N TRP A 41 -9.87 3.66 14.28
CA TRP A 41 -9.38 2.29 14.30
C TRP A 41 -8.35 2.09 13.20
N HIS A 42 -7.16 1.57 13.56
CA HIS A 42 -6.03 1.41 12.67
C HIS A 42 -5.25 0.11 12.91
N TYR A 43 -4.37 -0.21 11.95
CA TYR A 43 -3.48 -1.38 11.99
C TYR A 43 -1.99 -1.00 12.08
N TYR A 44 -1.65 0.26 12.22
CA TYR A 44 -0.26 0.70 12.27
C TYR A 44 0.47 0.11 13.48
N SER A 45 1.73 -0.27 13.30
CA SER A 45 2.60 -0.80 14.36
C SER A 45 3.98 -0.15 14.33
N GLY A 46 4.76 -0.29 15.40
CA GLY A 46 6.12 0.25 15.46
C GLY A 46 6.19 1.74 15.15
N ASN A 47 7.06 2.15 14.23
CA ASN A 47 7.26 3.55 13.86
C ASN A 47 6.00 4.20 13.27
N GLN A 48 5.20 3.45 12.51
CA GLN A 48 3.94 3.96 11.96
C GLN A 48 2.95 4.35 13.05
N GLN A 49 2.82 3.51 14.08
CA GLN A 49 1.96 3.80 15.23
C GLN A 49 2.47 5.01 16.00
N ASN A 50 3.78 5.05 16.28
CA ASN A 50 4.38 6.19 16.97
C ASN A 50 4.16 7.51 16.21
N ALA A 51 4.30 7.48 14.88
CA ALA A 51 4.04 8.63 14.04
C ALA A 51 2.57 9.09 14.14
N LEU A 52 1.60 8.17 14.04
CA LEU A 52 0.19 8.50 14.21
C LEU A 52 -0.11 9.07 15.61
N ASP A 53 0.42 8.46 16.66
CA ASP A 53 0.22 8.91 18.04
C ASP A 53 0.77 10.33 18.27
N ASN A 54 1.95 10.64 17.69
CA ASN A 54 2.53 11.99 17.71
C ASN A 54 1.63 13.00 16.97
N MET A 55 1.13 12.65 15.79
CA MET A 55 0.22 13.50 15.01
C MET A 55 -1.08 13.77 15.79
N ILE A 56 -1.68 12.76 16.40
CA ILE A 56 -2.89 12.92 17.23
C ILE A 56 -2.63 13.85 18.42
N LYS A 57 -1.49 13.68 19.09
CA LYS A 57 -1.10 14.54 20.21
C LYS A 57 -0.91 15.98 19.77
N GLU A 58 -0.28 16.22 18.63
CA GLU A 58 -0.10 17.56 18.06
C GLU A 58 -1.44 18.18 17.71
N PHE A 59 -2.30 17.46 16.96
CA PHE A 59 -3.65 17.92 16.62
C PHE A 59 -4.45 18.30 17.86
N ASN A 60 -4.52 17.44 18.86
CA ASN A 60 -5.28 17.67 20.08
C ASN A 60 -4.78 18.87 20.90
N SER A 61 -3.48 19.22 20.78
CA SER A 61 -2.89 20.37 21.50
C SER A 61 -2.89 21.67 20.70
N THR A 62 -3.27 21.63 19.44
CA THR A 62 -3.28 22.79 18.52
C THR A 62 -4.68 22.99 17.90
N VAL A 63 -4.84 22.59 16.65
CA VAL A 63 -6.08 22.78 15.88
C VAL A 63 -7.30 22.14 16.56
N GLY A 64 -7.14 20.93 17.09
CA GLY A 64 -8.21 20.24 17.81
C GLY A 64 -8.71 21.00 19.04
N LEU A 65 -7.78 21.61 19.79
CA LEU A 65 -8.12 22.46 20.94
C LEU A 65 -8.89 23.73 20.51
N GLU A 66 -8.46 24.36 19.40
CA GLU A 66 -9.07 25.58 18.89
C GLU A 66 -10.45 25.33 18.27
N GLU A 67 -10.60 24.22 17.56
CA GLU A 67 -11.82 23.83 16.85
C GLU A 67 -12.84 23.07 17.74
N GLY A 68 -12.44 22.58 18.90
CA GLY A 68 -13.27 21.75 19.77
C GLY A 68 -13.39 20.31 19.27
N ILE A 69 -12.28 19.71 18.87
CA ILE A 69 -12.17 18.32 18.41
C ILE A 69 -11.14 17.59 19.27
N VAL A 70 -11.48 16.39 19.74
CA VAL A 70 -10.54 15.50 20.43
C VAL A 70 -10.49 14.17 19.71
N VAL A 71 -9.29 13.78 19.31
CA VAL A 71 -9.01 12.53 18.57
C VAL A 71 -8.37 11.51 19.50
N SER A 72 -8.82 10.27 19.42
CA SER A 72 -8.17 9.09 20.01
C SER A 72 -7.98 8.01 18.95
N ALA A 73 -7.05 7.07 19.18
CA ALA A 73 -6.80 5.97 18.26
C ALA A 73 -6.81 4.62 18.99
N LEU A 74 -7.22 3.58 18.29
CA LEU A 74 -7.20 2.19 18.74
C LEU A 74 -6.49 1.33 17.70
N ASN A 75 -5.37 0.72 18.10
CA ASN A 75 -4.72 -0.31 17.31
C ASN A 75 -5.56 -1.59 17.34
N CYS A 76 -5.92 -2.10 16.15
CA CYS A 76 -6.73 -3.31 15.99
C CYS A 76 -5.92 -4.50 15.47
N GLY A 77 -4.59 -4.45 15.57
CA GLY A 77 -3.69 -5.51 15.11
C GLY A 77 -3.28 -5.36 13.65
N SER A 78 -3.41 -6.42 12.86
CA SER A 78 -3.08 -6.45 11.43
C SER A 78 -4.22 -5.93 10.55
N ILE A 79 -3.96 -5.78 9.25
CA ILE A 79 -4.97 -5.39 8.26
C ILE A 79 -6.16 -6.37 8.26
N PRO A 80 -5.97 -7.71 8.21
CA PRO A 80 -7.10 -8.65 8.30
C PRO A 80 -7.89 -8.54 9.60
N GLU A 81 -7.21 -8.38 10.75
CA GLU A 81 -7.87 -8.24 12.05
C GLU A 81 -8.70 -6.95 12.16
N LEU A 82 -8.19 -5.84 11.61
CA LEU A 82 -8.97 -4.59 11.52
C LEU A 82 -10.19 -4.77 10.61
N SER A 83 -10.01 -5.35 9.41
CA SER A 83 -11.10 -5.60 8.47
C SER A 83 -12.18 -6.48 9.07
N GLU A 84 -11.81 -7.60 9.71
CA GLU A 84 -12.74 -8.47 10.42
C GLU A 84 -13.50 -7.72 11.52
N LYS A 85 -12.78 -6.97 12.36
CA LYS A 85 -13.39 -6.21 13.45
C LYS A 85 -14.39 -5.17 12.95
N VAL A 86 -14.07 -4.43 11.89
CA VAL A 86 -14.97 -3.43 11.29
C VAL A 86 -16.21 -4.11 10.70
N LEU A 87 -16.03 -5.20 9.93
CA LEU A 87 -17.12 -5.97 9.35
C LEU A 87 -18.02 -6.59 10.41
N ASP A 88 -17.46 -7.16 11.45
CA ASP A 88 -18.19 -7.77 12.56
C ASP A 88 -19.01 -6.74 13.32
N THR A 89 -18.44 -5.56 13.57
CA THR A 89 -19.12 -4.43 14.19
C THR A 89 -20.25 -3.91 13.32
N ALA A 90 -20.02 -3.73 12.02
CA ALA A 90 -21.05 -3.33 11.06
C ALA A 90 -22.20 -4.34 10.95
N ASN A 91 -21.92 -5.63 11.15
CA ASN A 91 -22.89 -6.71 11.20
C ASN A 91 -23.58 -6.86 12.58
N LYS A 92 -23.20 -6.05 13.57
CA LYS A 92 -23.73 -6.10 14.95
C LYS A 92 -23.59 -7.48 15.59
N LYS A 93 -22.45 -8.15 15.34
CA LYS A 93 -22.18 -9.44 15.99
C LYS A 93 -22.15 -9.28 17.51
N VAL A 94 -22.55 -10.31 18.23
CA VAL A 94 -22.58 -10.32 19.70
C VAL A 94 -21.16 -10.05 20.24
N GLY A 95 -21.04 -9.06 21.13
CA GLY A 95 -19.76 -8.69 21.74
C GLY A 95 -18.98 -7.59 21.01
N THR A 96 -19.50 -7.06 19.90
CA THR A 96 -18.89 -5.90 19.23
C THR A 96 -19.28 -4.59 19.91
N SER A 97 -18.39 -3.59 19.83
CA SER A 97 -18.64 -2.21 20.22
C SER A 97 -19.45 -1.45 19.17
N ASP A 98 -19.67 -0.15 19.35
CA ASP A 98 -20.13 0.73 18.29
C ASP A 98 -19.04 0.92 17.20
N MET A 99 -19.46 1.28 15.98
CA MET A 99 -18.54 1.64 14.92
C MET A 99 -17.71 2.88 15.31
N PRO A 100 -16.40 2.89 14.97
CA PRO A 100 -15.56 4.06 15.22
C PRO A 100 -15.98 5.24 14.35
N SER A 101 -15.56 6.45 14.71
CA SER A 101 -15.79 7.64 13.88
C SER A 101 -15.02 7.56 12.56
N ILE A 102 -13.78 7.05 12.60
CA ILE A 102 -12.90 6.83 11.45
C ILE A 102 -12.34 5.40 11.54
N PHE A 103 -12.24 4.72 10.42
CA PHE A 103 -11.46 3.49 10.32
C PHE A 103 -10.58 3.50 9.07
N LEU A 104 -9.39 2.91 9.20
CA LEU A 104 -8.54 2.64 8.06
C LEU A 104 -9.10 1.44 7.30
N GLY A 105 -9.21 1.58 5.97
CA GLY A 105 -9.71 0.48 5.15
C GLY A 105 -9.21 0.54 3.71
N TYR A 106 -9.09 -0.64 3.13
CA TYR A 106 -8.94 -0.78 1.69
C TYR A 106 -10.31 -0.75 0.99
N THR A 107 -10.30 -0.55 -0.30
CA THR A 107 -11.50 -0.37 -1.12
C THR A 107 -12.50 -1.51 -0.97
N ASN A 108 -12.05 -2.76 -0.90
CA ASN A 108 -12.86 -3.95 -0.71
C ASN A 108 -13.62 -3.93 0.64
N THR A 109 -12.92 -3.69 1.75
CA THR A 109 -13.54 -3.63 3.09
C THR A 109 -14.53 -2.48 3.20
N VAL A 110 -14.13 -1.28 2.74
CA VAL A 110 -15.01 -0.09 2.80
C VAL A 110 -16.24 -0.27 1.91
N TYR A 111 -16.10 -0.91 0.74
CA TYR A 111 -17.22 -1.23 -0.15
C TYR A 111 -18.29 -2.08 0.57
N GLU A 112 -17.89 -3.12 1.30
CA GLU A 112 -18.83 -3.97 2.05
C GLU A 112 -19.54 -3.22 3.19
N ILE A 113 -18.88 -2.23 3.81
CA ILE A 113 -19.48 -1.37 4.84
C ILE A 113 -20.40 -0.34 4.21
N ASP A 114 -20.02 0.24 3.05
CA ASP A 114 -20.84 1.22 2.33
C ASP A 114 -22.14 0.61 1.81
N LYS A 115 -22.15 -0.63 1.33
CA LYS A 115 -23.38 -1.38 0.97
C LYS A 115 -24.41 -1.41 2.09
N LYS A 116 -23.99 -1.34 3.36
CA LYS A 116 -24.86 -1.27 4.54
C LYS A 116 -25.33 0.16 4.85
N GLY A 117 -24.89 1.15 4.07
CA GLY A 117 -25.20 2.56 4.29
C GLY A 117 -24.52 3.17 5.50
N LEU A 118 -23.40 2.59 5.97
CA LEU A 118 -22.70 2.99 7.18
C LEU A 118 -21.49 3.90 6.92
N VAL A 119 -21.14 4.19 5.67
CA VAL A 119 -20.04 5.11 5.32
C VAL A 119 -20.60 6.46 4.89
N ALA A 120 -20.03 7.54 5.44
CA ALA A 120 -20.39 8.90 5.06
C ALA A 120 -19.95 9.22 3.62
N ASN A 121 -20.67 10.12 2.96
CA ASN A 121 -20.25 10.69 1.68
C ASN A 121 -19.36 11.89 1.95
N LEU A 122 -18.07 11.79 1.65
CA LEU A 122 -17.09 12.84 1.92
C LEU A 122 -17.26 14.07 0.97
N ASP A 123 -17.90 13.90 -0.19
CA ASP A 123 -18.25 15.03 -1.07
C ASP A 123 -19.23 16.01 -0.41
N ASP A 124 -19.92 15.61 0.67
CA ASP A 124 -20.78 16.51 1.46
C ASP A 124 -19.97 17.51 2.31
N TYR A 125 -18.67 17.23 2.56
CA TYR A 125 -17.79 17.98 3.48
C TYR A 125 -16.55 18.58 2.81
N LEU A 126 -16.17 18.07 1.62
CA LEU A 126 -14.99 18.50 0.87
C LEU A 126 -15.41 19.24 -0.40
N SER A 127 -14.85 20.40 -0.62
CA SER A 127 -15.06 21.13 -1.86
C SER A 127 -14.22 20.54 -3.00
N LYS A 128 -14.60 20.87 -4.23
CA LYS A 128 -13.86 20.46 -5.42
C LYS A 128 -12.42 21.01 -5.40
N GLU A 129 -12.26 22.25 -4.96
CA GLU A 129 -10.97 22.95 -4.86
C GLU A 129 -10.05 22.27 -3.82
N GLU A 130 -10.61 21.76 -2.71
CA GLU A 130 -9.85 20.97 -1.73
C GLU A 130 -9.40 19.64 -2.33
N LEU A 131 -10.29 18.93 -3.02
CA LEU A 131 -9.97 17.65 -3.65
C LEU A 131 -8.95 17.78 -4.80
N GLU A 132 -8.94 18.89 -5.53
CA GLU A 132 -7.98 19.17 -6.60
C GLU A 132 -6.53 19.30 -6.11
N GLN A 133 -6.28 19.47 -4.80
CA GLN A 133 -4.95 19.49 -4.22
C GLN A 133 -4.31 18.08 -4.15
N TYR A 134 -5.13 17.04 -4.14
CA TYR A 134 -4.70 15.64 -4.03
C TYR A 134 -4.37 15.04 -5.39
N ASP A 135 -3.60 13.94 -5.37
CA ASP A 135 -3.38 13.14 -6.57
C ASP A 135 -4.72 12.58 -7.08
N PRO A 136 -5.08 12.83 -8.34
CA PRO A 136 -6.36 12.37 -8.87
C PRO A 136 -6.55 10.84 -8.79
N ALA A 137 -5.48 10.06 -8.92
CA ALA A 137 -5.55 8.60 -8.83
C ALA A 137 -5.91 8.15 -7.40
N TYR A 138 -5.41 8.87 -6.38
CA TYR A 138 -5.72 8.58 -4.99
C TYR A 138 -7.17 8.93 -4.62
N ILE A 139 -7.70 10.03 -5.18
CA ILE A 139 -9.12 10.39 -5.02
C ILE A 139 -10.01 9.40 -5.75
N GLU A 140 -9.65 9.00 -6.99
CA GLU A 140 -10.44 8.04 -7.77
C GLU A 140 -10.52 6.67 -7.12
N GLU A 141 -9.46 6.21 -6.45
CA GLU A 141 -9.48 4.98 -5.64
C GLU A 141 -10.53 5.02 -4.54
N GLY A 142 -10.73 6.17 -3.93
CA GLY A 142 -11.69 6.36 -2.84
C GLY A 142 -13.14 6.48 -3.27
N ARG A 143 -13.40 6.56 -4.59
CA ARG A 143 -14.75 6.70 -5.14
C ARG A 143 -15.39 5.36 -5.41
N MET A 144 -16.65 5.20 -4.98
CA MET A 144 -17.37 3.95 -5.15
C MET A 144 -18.89 4.14 -5.22
N GLY A 145 -19.59 3.04 -5.50
CA GLY A 145 -21.03 3.00 -5.67
C GLY A 145 -21.51 3.59 -7.01
N GLU A 146 -22.81 3.47 -7.29
CA GLU A 146 -23.41 3.93 -8.56
C GLU A 146 -23.27 5.44 -8.80
N LYS A 147 -23.21 6.22 -7.71
CA LYS A 147 -23.09 7.68 -7.77
C LYS A 147 -21.65 8.18 -7.78
N ASN A 148 -20.68 7.26 -7.75
CA ASN A 148 -19.25 7.58 -7.70
C ASN A 148 -18.89 8.54 -6.54
N GLU A 149 -19.48 8.32 -5.36
CA GLU A 149 -19.29 9.12 -4.16
C GLU A 149 -17.92 8.83 -3.53
N LEU A 150 -17.28 9.86 -2.96
CA LEU A 150 -16.01 9.70 -2.24
C LEU A 150 -16.28 9.09 -0.86
N LYS A 151 -15.83 7.87 -0.64
CA LYS A 151 -16.02 7.09 0.60
C LYS A 151 -14.73 6.84 1.38
N ILE A 152 -13.60 6.91 0.70
CA ILE A 152 -12.27 6.75 1.31
C ILE A 152 -11.46 8.00 1.00
N PHE A 153 -10.93 8.62 2.05
CA PHE A 153 -10.03 9.74 1.92
C PHE A 153 -8.58 9.25 1.93
N PRO A 154 -7.76 9.61 0.93
CA PRO A 154 -6.36 9.22 0.92
C PRO A 154 -5.60 9.98 2.02
N THR A 155 -4.88 9.25 2.87
CA THR A 155 -4.10 9.87 3.97
C THR A 155 -2.63 9.53 3.92
N ALA A 156 -2.31 8.33 3.44
CA ALA A 156 -0.94 7.85 3.29
C ALA A 156 -0.92 6.72 2.26
N LYS A 157 0.00 6.77 1.31
CA LYS A 157 0.11 5.79 0.24
C LYS A 157 1.46 5.11 0.26
N SER A 158 1.53 3.92 -0.33
CA SER A 158 2.77 3.17 -0.50
C SER A 158 2.79 2.47 -1.85
N THR A 159 3.95 1.95 -2.20
CA THR A 159 4.13 1.07 -3.35
C THR A 159 5.04 -0.08 -2.96
N GLU A 160 5.28 -1.02 -3.88
CA GLU A 160 6.25 -2.08 -3.67
C GLU A 160 7.63 -1.68 -4.17
N MET A 161 8.63 -2.14 -3.43
CA MET A 161 10.06 -1.95 -3.72
C MET A 161 10.83 -3.21 -3.40
N MET A 162 11.99 -3.38 -4.01
CA MET A 162 12.92 -4.43 -3.63
C MET A 162 13.88 -3.92 -2.55
N MET A 163 14.02 -4.71 -1.48
CA MET A 163 15.00 -4.53 -0.42
C MET A 163 16.08 -5.61 -0.57
N LEU A 164 17.34 -5.20 -0.48
CA LEU A 164 18.51 -6.04 -0.73
C LEU A 164 19.50 -5.94 0.45
N ASN A 165 20.02 -7.07 0.91
CA ASN A 165 21.20 -7.13 1.77
C ASN A 165 22.45 -6.80 0.93
N LYS A 166 22.85 -5.53 0.96
CA LYS A 166 23.99 -5.04 0.18
C LYS A 166 25.31 -5.69 0.59
N THR A 167 25.47 -5.96 1.87
CA THR A 167 26.72 -6.59 2.38
C THR A 167 26.99 -7.95 1.75
N ASP A 168 25.99 -8.79 1.63
CA ASP A 168 26.15 -10.10 1.02
C ASP A 168 26.05 -10.04 -0.51
N TRP A 169 25.29 -9.09 -1.06
CA TRP A 169 25.33 -8.80 -2.49
C TRP A 169 26.74 -8.43 -2.97
N ASP A 170 27.43 -7.54 -2.27
CA ASP A 170 28.77 -7.09 -2.67
C ASP A 170 29.77 -8.26 -2.68
N LYS A 171 29.68 -9.23 -1.76
CA LYS A 171 30.48 -10.45 -1.78
C LYS A 171 30.18 -11.32 -3.00
N PHE A 172 28.89 -11.58 -3.23
CA PHE A 172 28.43 -12.37 -4.37
C PHE A 172 28.85 -11.74 -5.69
N ALA A 173 28.59 -10.45 -5.88
CA ALA A 173 28.93 -9.74 -7.11
C ALA A 173 30.43 -9.67 -7.36
N ALA A 174 31.27 -9.51 -6.31
CA ALA A 174 32.73 -9.50 -6.45
C ALA A 174 33.29 -10.83 -6.94
N GLU A 175 32.68 -11.95 -6.58
CA GLU A 175 33.15 -13.30 -6.96
C GLU A 175 32.57 -13.78 -8.28
N THR A 176 31.37 -13.32 -8.66
CA THR A 176 30.64 -13.84 -9.84
C THR A 176 30.58 -12.87 -11.00
N GLY A 177 30.78 -11.57 -10.73
CA GLY A 177 30.60 -10.52 -11.73
C GLY A 177 29.12 -10.12 -11.95
N ALA A 178 28.20 -10.51 -11.04
CA ALA A 178 26.79 -10.16 -11.14
C ALA A 178 26.58 -8.64 -11.20
N ASP A 179 25.73 -8.19 -12.12
CA ASP A 179 25.39 -6.76 -12.30
C ASP A 179 24.07 -6.44 -11.62
N ILE A 180 24.08 -5.48 -10.70
CA ILE A 180 22.89 -5.03 -9.97
C ILE A 180 21.80 -4.47 -10.88
N ASN A 181 22.14 -3.97 -12.06
CA ASN A 181 21.18 -3.43 -13.01
C ASN A 181 20.26 -4.53 -13.59
N GLU A 182 20.70 -5.79 -13.60
CA GLU A 182 19.87 -6.92 -14.04
C GLU A 182 18.67 -7.15 -13.11
N LEU A 183 18.76 -6.73 -11.84
CA LEU A 183 17.64 -6.80 -10.89
C LEU A 183 16.47 -5.88 -11.24
N GLY A 184 16.61 -5.02 -12.23
CA GLY A 184 15.55 -4.11 -12.70
C GLY A 184 14.46 -4.81 -13.53
N THR A 185 14.73 -6.00 -14.07
CA THR A 185 13.73 -6.84 -14.76
C THR A 185 13.51 -8.14 -14.02
N LEU A 186 12.33 -8.75 -14.20
CA LEU A 186 12.01 -10.02 -13.58
C LEU A 186 12.87 -11.16 -14.17
N GLU A 187 13.11 -11.10 -15.46
CA GLU A 187 13.97 -12.06 -16.18
C GLU A 187 15.42 -11.99 -15.67
N GLY A 188 15.99 -10.79 -15.58
CA GLY A 188 17.33 -10.59 -15.03
C GLY A 188 17.41 -10.99 -13.55
N LEU A 189 16.36 -10.71 -12.74
CA LEU A 189 16.29 -11.20 -11.37
C LEU A 189 16.33 -12.73 -11.29
N ILE A 190 15.67 -13.43 -12.21
CA ILE A 190 15.69 -14.91 -12.27
C ILE A 190 17.10 -15.40 -12.60
N ASP A 191 17.76 -14.81 -13.58
CA ASP A 191 19.12 -15.19 -13.98
C ASP A 191 20.14 -14.95 -12.84
N ILE A 192 20.05 -13.83 -12.16
CA ILE A 192 20.84 -13.53 -10.95
C ILE A 192 20.52 -14.53 -9.82
N SER A 193 19.26 -14.90 -9.66
CA SER A 193 18.87 -15.85 -8.60
C SER A 193 19.40 -17.27 -8.88
N GLU A 194 19.47 -17.69 -10.13
CA GLU A 194 20.12 -18.94 -10.54
C GLU A 194 21.62 -18.90 -10.24
N GLN A 195 22.29 -17.81 -10.65
CA GLN A 195 23.72 -17.63 -10.38
C GLN A 195 24.03 -17.63 -8.87
N TYR A 196 23.19 -16.97 -8.07
CA TYR A 196 23.32 -16.97 -6.61
C TYR A 196 23.10 -18.36 -6.00
N TYR A 197 22.08 -19.09 -6.49
CA TYR A 197 21.82 -20.46 -6.03
C TYR A 197 23.03 -21.36 -6.22
N ASP A 198 23.67 -21.30 -7.39
CA ASP A 198 24.87 -22.08 -7.70
C ASP A 198 26.07 -21.65 -6.86
N TRP A 199 26.30 -20.32 -6.72
CA TRP A 199 27.38 -19.77 -5.93
C TRP A 199 27.24 -20.08 -4.43
N SER A 200 26.04 -19.97 -3.89
CA SER A 200 25.77 -20.15 -2.46
C SER A 200 25.64 -21.62 -2.01
N GLY A 201 25.67 -22.58 -2.95
CA GLY A 201 25.42 -23.98 -2.66
C GLY A 201 23.95 -24.30 -2.37
N GLY A 202 23.02 -23.60 -3.00
CA GLY A 202 21.60 -23.94 -3.00
C GLY A 202 20.70 -23.04 -2.15
N LYS A 203 21.14 -21.85 -1.76
CA LYS A 203 20.28 -20.87 -1.07
C LYS A 203 19.42 -20.09 -2.06
N ALA A 204 18.19 -19.78 -1.64
CA ALA A 204 17.33 -18.88 -2.38
C ALA A 204 17.85 -17.44 -2.33
N PHE A 205 17.74 -16.73 -3.45
CA PHE A 205 18.11 -15.32 -3.53
C PHE A 205 16.98 -14.40 -3.11
N PHE A 206 15.76 -14.69 -3.58
CA PHE A 206 14.66 -13.74 -3.60
C PHE A 206 13.36 -14.32 -3.05
N GLY A 207 12.53 -13.44 -2.48
CA GLY A 207 11.15 -13.72 -2.12
C GLY A 207 10.27 -12.48 -2.28
N ARG A 208 8.97 -12.66 -2.20
CA ARG A 208 8.06 -11.53 -2.21
C ARG A 208 6.87 -11.74 -1.30
N ASP A 209 6.39 -10.66 -0.73
CA ASP A 209 5.08 -10.58 -0.08
C ASP A 209 4.01 -10.19 -1.13
N ALA A 210 2.74 -10.23 -0.75
CA ALA A 210 1.60 -9.75 -1.55
C ALA A 210 1.53 -10.32 -2.98
N MET A 211 1.29 -11.63 -3.09
CA MET A 211 1.18 -12.32 -4.38
C MET A 211 0.03 -11.83 -5.25
N ALA A 212 -1.08 -11.36 -4.65
CA ALA A 212 -2.14 -10.71 -5.42
C ALA A 212 -1.64 -9.48 -6.19
N ASN A 213 -0.74 -8.67 -5.58
CA ASN A 213 -0.14 -7.54 -6.27
C ASN A 213 0.75 -8.01 -7.43
N TYR A 214 1.51 -9.10 -7.24
CA TYR A 214 2.33 -9.65 -8.31
C TYR A 214 1.51 -10.02 -9.56
N LEU A 215 0.36 -10.70 -9.36
CA LEU A 215 -0.52 -11.07 -10.47
C LEU A 215 -1.16 -9.84 -11.10
N LEU A 216 -1.73 -8.94 -10.30
CA LEU A 216 -2.44 -7.75 -10.79
C LEU A 216 -1.50 -6.77 -11.51
N ILE A 217 -0.36 -6.47 -10.93
CA ILE A 217 0.61 -5.52 -11.51
C ILE A 217 1.35 -6.17 -12.69
N GLY A 218 1.74 -7.44 -12.57
CA GLY A 218 2.35 -8.16 -13.69
C GLY A 218 1.44 -8.21 -14.92
N ALA A 219 0.15 -8.47 -14.73
CA ALA A 219 -0.82 -8.40 -15.82
C ALA A 219 -0.90 -6.98 -16.43
N LYS A 220 -0.91 -5.92 -15.62
CA LYS A 220 -0.91 -4.53 -16.12
C LYS A 220 0.37 -4.20 -16.88
N GLN A 221 1.54 -4.63 -16.40
CA GLN A 221 2.82 -4.48 -17.11
C GLN A 221 2.80 -5.17 -18.46
N LEU A 222 2.11 -6.31 -18.58
CA LEU A 222 1.97 -7.11 -19.78
C LEU A 222 0.74 -6.74 -20.64
N GLY A 223 0.06 -5.63 -20.32
CA GLY A 223 -1.01 -5.06 -21.15
C GLY A 223 -2.41 -5.63 -20.88
N THR A 224 -2.62 -6.38 -19.79
CA THR A 224 -3.92 -6.98 -19.40
C THR A 224 -4.35 -6.48 -18.02
N GLU A 225 -5.66 -6.52 -17.75
CA GLU A 225 -6.23 -6.15 -16.45
C GLU A 225 -7.07 -7.31 -15.92
N ILE A 226 -6.56 -8.06 -14.92
CA ILE A 226 -7.24 -9.26 -14.40
C ILE A 226 -8.65 -8.93 -13.90
N PHE A 227 -8.83 -7.81 -13.18
CA PHE A 227 -10.12 -7.35 -12.68
C PHE A 227 -10.58 -6.13 -13.45
N LYS A 228 -11.20 -6.32 -14.60
CA LYS A 228 -11.82 -5.23 -15.37
C LYS A 228 -13.18 -4.91 -14.79
N VAL A 229 -13.28 -3.80 -14.06
CA VAL A 229 -14.49 -3.39 -13.35
C VAL A 229 -15.15 -2.21 -14.05
N GLU A 230 -16.39 -2.42 -14.52
CA GLU A 230 -17.23 -1.41 -15.14
C GLU A 230 -18.60 -1.36 -14.46
N ASN A 231 -19.01 -0.19 -13.96
CA ASN A 231 -20.29 -0.01 -13.25
C ASN A 231 -20.51 -1.01 -12.10
N GLY A 232 -19.49 -1.31 -11.32
CA GLY A 232 -19.52 -2.24 -10.18
C GLY A 232 -19.57 -3.73 -10.55
N LYS A 233 -19.53 -4.05 -11.85
CA LYS A 233 -19.44 -5.44 -12.33
C LYS A 233 -18.02 -5.74 -12.78
N VAL A 234 -17.53 -6.92 -12.45
CA VAL A 234 -16.20 -7.38 -12.85
C VAL A 234 -16.29 -8.34 -14.04
N GLU A 235 -15.34 -8.22 -14.94
CA GLU A 235 -14.97 -9.23 -15.94
C GLU A 235 -13.55 -9.70 -15.59
N PHE A 236 -13.38 -11.01 -15.37
CA PHE A 236 -12.06 -11.60 -15.11
C PHE A 236 -11.33 -11.86 -16.41
N GLN A 237 -10.25 -11.14 -16.67
CA GLN A 237 -9.45 -11.27 -17.88
C GLN A 237 -8.15 -12.03 -17.60
N LEU A 238 -8.16 -13.34 -17.78
CA LEU A 238 -7.03 -14.23 -17.58
C LEU A 238 -6.45 -14.66 -18.94
N ASP A 239 -5.79 -13.72 -19.62
CA ASP A 239 -5.10 -14.01 -20.89
C ASP A 239 -4.04 -15.09 -20.69
N LYS A 240 -4.14 -16.17 -21.47
CA LYS A 240 -3.30 -17.37 -21.27
C LYS A 240 -1.81 -17.09 -21.44
N GLU A 241 -1.43 -16.21 -22.39
CA GLU A 241 -0.02 -15.90 -22.65
C GLU A 241 0.55 -15.01 -21.55
N VAL A 242 -0.24 -14.03 -21.08
CA VAL A 242 0.12 -13.17 -19.95
C VAL A 242 0.24 -14.01 -18.67
N MET A 243 -0.74 -14.85 -18.38
CA MET A 243 -0.72 -15.70 -17.19
C MET A 243 0.43 -16.72 -17.23
N LYS A 244 0.83 -17.18 -18.43
CA LYS A 244 2.02 -18.04 -18.57
C LYS A 244 3.31 -17.31 -18.21
N LYS A 245 3.48 -16.05 -18.65
CA LYS A 245 4.65 -15.25 -18.26
C LYS A 245 4.67 -15.01 -16.76
N ILE A 246 3.52 -14.70 -16.15
CA ILE A 246 3.40 -14.53 -14.70
C ILE A 246 3.76 -15.84 -13.96
N TRP A 247 3.26 -16.97 -14.45
CA TRP A 247 3.63 -18.29 -13.92
C TRP A 247 5.12 -18.55 -14.02
N ASP A 248 5.73 -18.33 -15.19
CA ASP A 248 7.16 -18.56 -15.42
C ASP A 248 8.04 -17.63 -14.56
N GLY A 249 7.56 -16.42 -14.29
CA GLY A 249 8.27 -15.42 -13.51
C GLY A 249 8.29 -15.67 -12.00
N TYR A 250 7.44 -16.57 -11.48
CA TYR A 250 7.43 -16.89 -10.05
C TYR A 250 7.45 -18.39 -9.76
N TYR A 251 6.54 -19.16 -10.35
CA TYR A 251 6.43 -20.59 -10.08
C TYR A 251 7.72 -21.34 -10.44
N VAL A 252 8.24 -21.10 -11.64
CA VAL A 252 9.42 -21.81 -12.13
C VAL A 252 10.67 -21.55 -11.27
N PRO A 253 11.06 -20.28 -10.98
CA PRO A 253 12.18 -20.03 -10.09
C PRO A 253 11.94 -20.52 -8.66
N TYR A 254 10.68 -20.53 -8.18
CA TYR A 254 10.37 -21.04 -6.85
C TYR A 254 10.59 -22.56 -6.74
N ILE A 255 10.06 -23.34 -7.68
CA ILE A 255 10.25 -24.81 -7.65
C ILE A 255 11.70 -25.22 -7.90
N LYS A 256 12.48 -24.39 -8.58
CA LYS A 256 13.93 -24.54 -8.73
C LYS A 256 14.71 -24.19 -7.46
N GLY A 257 14.09 -23.53 -6.48
CA GLY A 257 14.73 -23.10 -5.23
C GLY A 257 15.48 -21.77 -5.33
N TYR A 258 15.33 -21.03 -6.44
CA TYR A 258 15.93 -19.71 -6.62
C TYR A 258 15.18 -18.65 -5.84
N PHE A 259 13.85 -18.82 -5.71
CA PHE A 259 12.96 -18.03 -4.86
C PHE A 259 12.53 -18.83 -3.63
N GLY A 260 12.22 -18.14 -2.54
CA GLY A 260 11.81 -18.76 -1.29
C GLY A 260 10.79 -17.94 -0.49
N ALA A 261 10.10 -18.63 0.42
CA ALA A 261 9.15 -18.04 1.36
C ALA A 261 9.02 -18.97 2.57
N TYR A 262 9.68 -18.62 3.68
CA TYR A 262 9.84 -19.51 4.84
C TYR A 262 9.08 -19.02 6.08
N GLY A 263 9.24 -17.75 6.48
CA GLY A 263 8.55 -17.11 7.59
C GLY A 263 7.21 -16.47 7.22
N LYS A 264 6.66 -15.69 8.15
CA LYS A 264 5.42 -14.94 7.93
C LYS A 264 5.63 -13.82 6.90
N PHE A 265 6.71 -13.06 7.04
CA PHE A 265 7.11 -11.98 6.14
C PHE A 265 8.51 -12.25 5.55
N ARG A 266 8.76 -11.73 4.36
CA ARG A 266 10.07 -11.87 3.70
C ARG A 266 11.19 -11.16 4.46
N SER A 267 10.86 -10.10 5.20
CA SER A 267 11.79 -9.45 6.13
C SER A 267 12.26 -10.39 7.26
N ASP A 268 11.42 -11.34 7.70
CA ASP A 268 11.82 -12.36 8.67
C ASP A 268 12.85 -13.31 8.07
N ASP A 269 12.65 -13.71 6.81
CA ASP A 269 13.59 -14.60 6.09
C ASP A 269 14.94 -13.90 5.83
N ALA A 270 14.91 -12.60 5.47
CA ALA A 270 16.12 -11.80 5.30
C ALA A 270 16.89 -11.63 6.64
N LYS A 271 16.18 -11.57 7.76
CA LYS A 271 16.78 -11.44 9.09
C LYS A 271 17.61 -12.66 9.51
N VAL A 272 17.26 -13.85 9.04
CA VAL A 272 17.99 -15.09 9.33
C VAL A 272 18.89 -15.52 8.17
N GLY A 273 19.00 -14.72 7.11
CA GLY A 273 19.87 -14.99 5.97
C GLY A 273 19.37 -16.10 5.03
N ASP A 274 18.07 -16.38 5.07
CA ASP A 274 17.44 -17.33 4.15
C ASP A 274 17.14 -16.70 2.78
N LEU A 275 17.01 -15.37 2.72
CA LEU A 275 16.87 -14.58 1.50
C LEU A 275 17.86 -13.42 1.48
N LEU A 276 18.41 -13.13 0.31
CA LEU A 276 19.25 -11.94 0.10
C LEU A 276 18.43 -10.70 -0.23
N ALA A 277 17.33 -10.87 -0.98
CA ALA A 277 16.45 -9.79 -1.43
C ALA A 277 14.99 -10.18 -1.31
N PHE A 278 14.13 -9.17 -1.18
CA PHE A 278 12.69 -9.38 -1.25
C PHE A 278 11.96 -8.14 -1.78
N VAL A 279 10.79 -8.34 -2.37
CA VAL A 279 9.84 -7.27 -2.68
C VAL A 279 8.79 -7.18 -1.58
N GLY A 280 8.63 -5.97 -1.07
CA GLY A 280 7.62 -5.61 -0.09
C GLY A 280 7.22 -4.13 -0.22
N SER A 281 6.37 -3.66 0.68
CA SER A 281 5.95 -2.26 0.73
C SER A 281 7.14 -1.32 0.99
N THR A 282 7.06 -0.06 0.53
CA THR A 282 8.00 1.01 0.93
C THR A 282 8.15 1.10 2.44
N THR A 283 7.10 0.82 3.20
CA THR A 283 7.13 0.77 4.66
C THR A 283 8.01 -0.35 5.22
N SER A 284 8.33 -1.38 4.42
CA SER A 284 9.22 -2.47 4.82
C SER A 284 10.65 -2.02 5.08
N ALA A 285 11.06 -0.84 4.60
CA ALA A 285 12.34 -0.24 4.93
C ALA A 285 12.54 -0.06 6.46
N THR A 286 11.47 0.14 7.21
CA THR A 286 11.52 0.26 8.69
C THR A 286 11.81 -1.08 9.38
N TYR A 287 11.62 -2.19 8.69
CA TYR A 287 11.75 -3.55 9.21
C TYR A 287 12.93 -4.31 8.60
N PHE A 288 13.67 -3.72 7.65
CA PHE A 288 14.84 -4.37 7.09
C PHE A 288 15.88 -4.60 8.19
N PRO A 289 16.43 -5.83 8.30
CA PRO A 289 17.35 -6.15 9.38
C PRO A 289 18.66 -5.37 9.25
N LYS A 290 19.19 -4.91 10.41
CA LYS A 290 20.54 -4.33 10.52
C LYS A 290 21.62 -5.38 10.79
N GLU A 291 21.19 -6.57 11.14
CA GLU A 291 22.05 -7.74 11.40
C GLU A 291 21.36 -8.99 10.85
N VAL A 292 22.13 -9.89 10.30
CA VAL A 292 21.67 -11.25 9.98
C VAL A 292 22.08 -12.18 11.11
N PHE A 293 21.13 -12.93 11.63
CA PHE A 293 21.31 -13.90 12.70
C PHE A 293 21.51 -15.28 12.10
N ILE A 294 22.73 -15.85 12.30
CA ILE A 294 23.05 -17.21 11.87
C ILE A 294 22.49 -18.22 12.88
N ASP A 295 22.60 -17.89 14.16
CA ASP A 295 22.06 -18.63 15.31
C ASP A 295 21.90 -17.71 16.51
N ASP A 296 21.49 -18.25 17.66
CA ASP A 296 21.26 -17.49 18.91
C ASP A 296 22.49 -16.72 19.44
N SER A 297 23.70 -17.05 18.97
CA SER A 297 24.97 -16.51 19.46
C SER A 297 25.78 -15.79 18.40
N ASN A 298 25.45 -15.95 17.13
CA ASN A 298 26.22 -15.46 15.99
C ASN A 298 25.34 -14.61 15.09
N SER A 299 25.71 -13.34 14.93
CA SER A 299 25.15 -12.41 13.96
C SER A 299 26.26 -11.61 13.28
N TYR A 300 25.92 -10.96 12.17
CA TYR A 300 26.81 -10.01 11.53
C TYR A 300 26.00 -8.80 11.01
N PRO A 301 26.58 -7.60 11.07
CA PRO A 301 25.91 -6.40 10.59
C PRO A 301 25.77 -6.42 9.06
N VAL A 302 24.64 -5.91 8.57
CA VAL A 302 24.37 -5.75 7.15
C VAL A 302 23.98 -4.33 6.81
N GLU A 303 24.38 -3.90 5.61
CA GLU A 303 23.92 -2.68 4.98
C GLU A 303 22.73 -3.03 4.06
N ALA A 304 21.64 -2.30 4.21
CA ALA A 304 20.48 -2.43 3.35
C ALA A 304 20.60 -1.52 2.13
N MET A 305 20.03 -1.95 0.99
CA MET A 305 19.84 -1.16 -0.21
C MET A 305 18.40 -1.27 -0.67
N ALA A 306 17.81 -0.15 -1.09
CA ALA A 306 16.50 -0.12 -1.72
C ALA A 306 16.65 -0.04 -3.24
N LEU A 307 15.82 -0.76 -3.98
CA LEU A 307 15.76 -0.76 -5.43
C LEU A 307 14.29 -0.68 -5.88
N LYS A 308 14.04 -0.25 -7.12
CA LYS A 308 12.71 -0.40 -7.72
C LYS A 308 12.32 -1.88 -7.77
N ALA A 309 11.04 -2.20 -7.56
CA ALA A 309 10.58 -3.55 -7.80
C ALA A 309 10.79 -3.93 -9.27
N PRO A 310 11.21 -5.18 -9.57
CA PRO A 310 11.47 -5.60 -10.96
C PRO A 310 10.18 -5.57 -11.79
N VAL A 311 10.31 -5.21 -13.06
CA VAL A 311 9.24 -5.22 -14.06
C VAL A 311 9.49 -6.34 -15.07
N PHE A 312 8.44 -6.84 -15.73
CA PHE A 312 8.62 -7.79 -16.84
C PHE A 312 9.38 -7.10 -17.99
N GLU A 313 10.33 -7.81 -18.61
CA GLU A 313 11.10 -7.27 -19.77
C GLU A 313 10.15 -6.83 -20.89
N GLY A 314 10.33 -5.60 -21.37
CA GLY A 314 9.45 -4.99 -22.38
C GLY A 314 8.05 -4.62 -21.87
N GLY A 315 7.77 -4.79 -20.59
CA GLY A 315 6.51 -4.40 -19.95
C GLY A 315 6.41 -2.90 -19.70
N GLU A 316 5.18 -2.42 -19.49
CA GLU A 316 4.94 -1.03 -19.10
C GLU A 316 5.31 -0.82 -17.61
N ASN A 317 5.78 0.38 -17.27
CA ASN A 317 6.11 0.76 -15.89
C ASN A 317 4.84 0.95 -15.04
N TYR A 318 4.24 -0.14 -14.60
CA TYR A 318 3.18 -0.14 -13.59
C TYR A 318 3.73 -0.51 -12.23
N ALA A 319 3.25 0.17 -11.20
CA ALA A 319 3.51 -0.14 -9.80
C ALA A 319 2.19 -0.17 -9.01
N VAL A 320 2.16 -0.92 -7.92
CA VAL A 320 0.95 -0.99 -7.10
C VAL A 320 0.72 0.34 -6.38
N GLN A 321 -0.52 0.83 -6.41
CA GLN A 321 -1.01 1.86 -5.51
C GLN A 321 -1.63 1.16 -4.31
N GLN A 322 -1.01 1.28 -3.16
CA GLN A 322 -1.48 0.67 -1.91
C GLN A 322 -1.40 1.67 -0.74
N GLY A 323 -1.81 1.22 0.44
CA GLY A 323 -2.01 2.04 1.62
C GLY A 323 -3.49 2.31 1.83
N ALA A 324 -4.03 1.84 2.96
CA ALA A 324 -5.41 2.09 3.35
C ALA A 324 -5.67 3.60 3.48
N GLY A 325 -6.83 4.03 3.04
CA GLY A 325 -7.30 5.38 3.34
C GLY A 325 -8.16 5.40 4.59
N MET A 326 -8.64 6.57 4.97
CA MET A 326 -9.57 6.77 6.08
C MET A 326 -10.99 6.86 5.55
N ALA A 327 -11.88 6.01 6.09
CA ALA A 327 -13.32 6.07 5.87
C ALA A 327 -14.00 6.63 7.13
N VAL A 328 -15.00 7.49 6.95
CA VAL A 328 -15.79 8.08 8.04
C VAL A 328 -17.08 7.29 8.19
N THR A 329 -17.36 6.80 9.38
CA THR A 329 -18.62 6.14 9.67
C THR A 329 -19.75 7.16 9.72
N LYS A 330 -20.87 6.86 9.06
CA LYS A 330 -22.06 7.70 9.06
C LYS A 330 -22.59 7.90 10.48
N SER A 331 -22.71 9.15 10.90
CA SER A 331 -23.03 9.53 12.28
C SER A 331 -23.75 10.89 12.32
N THR A 332 -23.53 11.69 13.38
CA THR A 332 -24.02 13.06 13.42
C THR A 332 -23.17 13.96 12.52
N PRO A 333 -23.76 15.03 11.94
CA PRO A 333 -23.02 15.98 11.12
C PRO A 333 -21.77 16.54 11.79
N GLU A 334 -21.81 16.73 13.11
CA GLU A 334 -20.69 17.25 13.91
C GLU A 334 -19.52 16.26 13.96
N LYS A 335 -19.80 14.95 14.14
CA LYS A 335 -18.77 13.91 14.17
C LYS A 335 -18.17 13.67 12.79
N GLU A 336 -19.02 13.63 11.74
CA GLU A 336 -18.55 13.48 10.37
C GLU A 336 -17.66 14.68 9.97
N TYR A 337 -18.10 15.91 10.28
CA TYR A 337 -17.32 17.12 10.03
C TYR A 337 -15.99 17.13 10.80
N ALA A 338 -16.02 16.82 12.11
CA ALA A 338 -14.81 16.75 12.94
C ALA A 338 -13.80 15.71 12.39
N SER A 339 -14.31 14.56 11.90
CA SER A 339 -13.48 13.53 11.27
C SER A 339 -12.80 14.03 10.00
N VAL A 340 -13.54 14.78 9.15
CA VAL A 340 -12.98 15.35 7.91
C VAL A 340 -11.95 16.44 8.23
N GLU A 341 -12.19 17.31 9.22
CA GLU A 341 -11.21 18.34 9.62
C GLU A 341 -9.90 17.74 10.14
N PHE A 342 -9.96 16.64 10.92
CA PHE A 342 -8.75 15.90 11.29
C PHE A 342 -8.03 15.34 10.06
N MET A 343 -8.74 14.70 9.12
CA MET A 343 -8.13 14.15 7.91
C MET A 343 -7.49 15.22 7.03
N LYS A 344 -8.12 16.40 6.90
CA LYS A 344 -7.55 17.55 6.18
C LYS A 344 -6.25 18.02 6.82
N TRP A 345 -6.25 18.19 8.15
CA TRP A 345 -5.07 18.59 8.90
C TRP A 345 -3.95 17.52 8.79
N PHE A 346 -4.29 16.24 8.96
CA PHE A 346 -3.32 15.14 8.84
C PHE A 346 -2.65 15.09 7.46
N THR A 347 -3.37 15.51 6.43
CA THR A 347 -2.87 15.54 5.05
C THR A 347 -2.34 16.90 4.61
N ASP A 348 -2.25 17.89 5.49
CA ASP A 348 -1.52 19.10 5.17
C ASP A 348 -0.05 18.80 4.92
N THR A 349 0.55 19.56 4.02
CA THR A 349 1.86 19.24 3.43
C THR A 349 2.93 18.95 4.48
N GLU A 350 3.03 19.75 5.53
CA GLU A 350 4.06 19.55 6.56
C GLU A 350 3.77 18.31 7.42
N GLN A 351 2.53 18.13 7.88
CA GLN A 351 2.11 17.00 8.68
C GLN A 351 2.25 15.69 7.91
N ASN A 352 1.77 15.67 6.67
CA ASN A 352 1.81 14.46 5.86
C ASN A 352 3.24 14.08 5.46
N MET A 353 4.12 15.05 5.21
CA MET A 353 5.55 14.80 4.99
C MET A 353 6.24 14.26 6.24
N ALA A 354 5.95 14.80 7.43
CA ALA A 354 6.51 14.28 8.68
C ALA A 354 6.08 12.83 8.91
N PHE A 355 4.78 12.53 8.75
CA PHE A 355 4.27 11.16 8.82
C PHE A 355 4.94 10.24 7.80
N SER A 356 5.11 10.71 6.56
CA SER A 356 5.73 9.92 5.47
C SER A 356 7.16 9.53 5.79
N ILE A 357 7.96 10.47 6.29
CA ILE A 357 9.37 10.23 6.63
C ILE A 357 9.52 9.23 7.78
N GLU A 358 8.64 9.29 8.80
CA GLU A 358 8.72 8.41 9.96
C GLU A 358 8.15 7.00 9.68
N SER A 359 7.19 6.90 8.76
CA SER A 359 6.42 5.67 8.51
C SER A 359 6.83 4.91 7.24
N GLY A 360 7.53 5.54 6.29
CA GLY A 360 7.81 4.99 4.96
C GLY A 360 6.63 5.05 3.99
N TYR A 361 5.55 5.75 4.35
CA TYR A 361 4.46 6.05 3.42
C TYR A 361 4.79 7.22 2.49
N LEU A 362 4.01 7.39 1.44
CA LEU A 362 4.05 8.52 0.52
C LEU A 362 2.96 9.53 0.88
N PRO A 363 3.24 10.83 0.79
CA PRO A 363 2.24 11.86 1.01
C PRO A 363 1.23 11.88 -0.13
N VAL A 364 0.07 12.50 0.11
CA VAL A 364 -1.09 12.38 -0.80
C VAL A 364 -1.41 13.66 -1.58
N LYS A 365 -0.99 14.83 -1.10
CA LYS A 365 -1.15 16.08 -1.86
C LYS A 365 -0.06 16.21 -2.94
N LYS A 366 -0.43 16.76 -4.10
CA LYS A 366 0.49 17.02 -5.23
C LYS A 366 1.71 17.84 -4.82
N GLU A 367 1.51 18.87 -4.01
CA GLU A 367 2.58 19.74 -3.51
C GLU A 367 3.61 18.96 -2.67
N ALA A 368 3.15 18.01 -1.86
CA ALA A 368 4.00 17.19 -1.00
C ALA A 368 4.78 16.11 -1.77
N LYS A 369 4.26 15.66 -2.92
CA LYS A 369 4.83 14.55 -3.74
C LYS A 369 6.00 14.96 -4.63
N THR A 370 6.70 16.04 -4.34
CA THR A 370 7.84 16.48 -5.16
C THR A 370 9.17 16.10 -4.53
N SER A 371 10.14 15.69 -5.36
CA SER A 371 11.50 15.40 -4.90
C SER A 371 12.16 16.62 -4.22
N GLU A 372 11.79 17.83 -4.63
CA GLU A 372 12.28 19.07 -4.00
C GLU A 372 11.73 19.20 -2.57
N LYS A 373 10.42 18.95 -2.38
CA LYS A 373 9.80 18.99 -1.05
C LYS A 373 10.39 17.93 -0.14
N LEU A 374 10.59 16.70 -0.65
CA LEU A 374 11.26 15.63 0.11
C LEU A 374 12.66 16.05 0.56
N LYS A 375 13.49 16.54 -0.36
CA LYS A 375 14.86 17.00 -0.03
C LYS A 375 14.88 18.11 0.99
N SER A 376 14.00 19.12 0.84
CA SER A 376 13.91 20.24 1.77
C SER A 376 13.44 19.81 3.16
N THR A 377 12.51 18.86 3.22
CA THR A 377 12.02 18.32 4.50
C THR A 377 13.08 17.44 5.17
N LEU A 378 13.74 16.54 4.42
CA LEU A 378 14.83 15.72 4.95
C LEU A 378 16.01 16.53 5.49
N ALA A 379 16.28 17.71 4.91
CA ALA A 379 17.32 18.62 5.39
C ALA A 379 17.05 19.21 6.80
N ASN A 380 15.80 19.18 7.26
CA ASN A 380 15.41 19.62 8.60
C ASN A 380 15.62 18.54 9.68
N TYR A 381 15.89 17.31 9.27
CA TYR A 381 16.18 16.23 10.23
C TYR A 381 17.68 16.19 10.51
N GLU A 382 18.03 16.03 11.79
CA GLU A 382 19.42 15.85 12.21
C GLU A 382 20.02 14.60 11.57
N ASP A 383 21.32 14.66 11.27
CA ASP A 383 22.03 13.48 10.72
C ASP A 383 21.91 12.28 11.65
N GLY A 384 21.52 11.13 11.07
CA GLY A 384 21.35 9.86 11.78
C GLY A 384 19.97 9.64 12.40
N LYS A 385 19.05 10.63 12.40
CA LYS A 385 17.67 10.40 12.87
C LYS A 385 16.83 9.56 11.93
N ILE A 386 17.11 9.62 10.63
CA ILE A 386 16.42 8.81 9.61
C ILE A 386 17.43 7.82 9.06
N ASP A 387 17.02 6.56 9.03
CA ASP A 387 17.82 5.47 8.47
C ASP A 387 18.17 5.74 7.00
N SER A 388 19.39 5.37 6.58
CA SER A 388 19.84 5.56 5.19
C SER A 388 18.94 4.83 4.19
N VAL A 389 18.55 3.59 4.51
CA VAL A 389 17.65 2.81 3.65
C VAL A 389 16.27 3.47 3.53
N MET A 390 15.77 4.11 4.58
CA MET A 390 14.51 4.86 4.51
C MET A 390 14.65 6.08 3.59
N LYS A 391 15.74 6.85 3.69
CA LYS A 391 16.00 7.98 2.78
C LYS A 391 16.06 7.52 1.33
N GLU A 392 16.75 6.41 1.06
CA GLU A 392 16.88 5.83 -0.27
C GLU A 392 15.51 5.37 -0.79
N THR A 393 14.76 4.63 0.03
CA THR A 393 13.40 4.16 -0.28
C THR A 393 12.48 5.30 -0.68
N LEU A 394 12.43 6.37 0.12
CA LEU A 394 11.61 7.54 -0.17
C LEU A 394 12.03 8.23 -1.47
N ASN A 395 13.35 8.43 -1.70
CA ASN A 395 13.84 9.03 -2.94
C ASN A 395 13.40 8.23 -4.17
N ILE A 396 13.55 6.90 -4.14
CA ILE A 396 13.13 6.02 -5.24
C ILE A 396 11.60 6.03 -5.42
N ALA A 397 10.83 5.97 -4.32
CA ALA A 397 9.38 5.98 -4.39
C ALA A 397 8.82 7.31 -4.95
N PHE A 398 9.45 8.44 -4.63
CA PHE A 398 9.11 9.74 -5.23
C PHE A 398 9.46 9.78 -6.73
N GLU A 399 10.61 9.24 -7.13
CA GLU A 399 10.96 9.10 -8.56
C GLU A 399 9.98 8.19 -9.29
N MET A 400 9.56 7.07 -8.67
CA MET A 400 8.53 6.20 -9.23
C MET A 400 7.19 6.92 -9.38
N SER A 401 6.83 7.85 -8.48
CA SER A 401 5.61 8.65 -8.61
C SER A 401 5.56 9.47 -9.88
N ASP A 402 6.71 9.87 -10.43
CA ASP A 402 6.81 10.66 -11.65
C ASP A 402 6.92 9.79 -12.92
N THR A 403 7.41 8.54 -12.78
CA THR A 403 7.82 7.70 -13.93
C THR A 403 7.00 6.44 -14.12
N TYR A 404 6.22 6.02 -13.11
CA TYR A 404 5.37 4.83 -13.13
C TYR A 404 3.89 5.19 -13.12
N LYS A 405 3.08 4.34 -13.73
CA LYS A 405 1.63 4.37 -13.59
C LYS A 405 1.26 3.58 -12.34
N PHE A 406 0.73 4.24 -11.33
CA PHE A 406 0.22 3.56 -10.14
C PHE A 406 -1.16 2.98 -10.42
N TYR A 407 -1.36 1.73 -10.00
CA TYR A 407 -2.58 1.00 -10.23
C TYR A 407 -3.07 0.30 -8.95
N THR A 408 -4.36 0.37 -8.75
CA THR A 408 -5.12 -0.46 -7.82
C THR A 408 -6.40 -0.92 -8.49
N ALA A 409 -6.83 -2.15 -8.20
CA ALA A 409 -8.09 -2.66 -8.73
C ALA A 409 -9.29 -1.95 -8.04
N LYS A 410 -10.33 -1.62 -8.82
CA LYS A 410 -11.59 -1.11 -8.28
C LYS A 410 -12.31 -2.20 -7.50
N ALA A 411 -13.04 -1.80 -6.45
CA ALA A 411 -13.87 -2.72 -5.68
C ALA A 411 -15.11 -3.16 -6.48
N PHE A 412 -15.51 -4.40 -6.27
CA PHE A 412 -16.70 -5.01 -6.82
C PHE A 412 -17.26 -6.05 -5.83
N GLU A 413 -18.47 -6.54 -6.04
CA GLU A 413 -19.05 -7.61 -5.22
C GLU A 413 -18.14 -8.84 -5.19
N GLY A 414 -17.71 -9.27 -4.00
CA GLY A 414 -16.77 -10.39 -3.83
C GLY A 414 -15.30 -10.06 -4.09
N SER A 415 -14.93 -8.78 -4.25
CA SER A 415 -13.53 -8.35 -4.53
C SER A 415 -12.52 -8.79 -3.47
N GLU A 416 -12.92 -8.88 -2.19
CA GLU A 416 -12.05 -9.39 -1.13
C GLU A 416 -11.69 -10.85 -1.35
N THR A 417 -12.70 -11.69 -1.55
CA THR A 417 -12.51 -13.12 -1.86
C THR A 417 -11.71 -13.34 -3.14
N ALA A 418 -11.98 -12.54 -4.19
CA ALA A 418 -11.23 -12.63 -5.44
C ALA A 418 -9.76 -12.27 -5.25
N ARG A 419 -9.47 -11.26 -4.42
CA ARG A 419 -8.10 -10.90 -4.07
C ARG A 419 -7.39 -11.99 -3.27
N ASP A 420 -8.07 -12.62 -2.30
CA ASP A 420 -7.52 -13.75 -1.55
C ASP A 420 -7.21 -14.95 -2.45
N ILE A 421 -8.07 -15.21 -3.44
CA ILE A 421 -7.81 -16.26 -4.44
C ILE A 421 -6.51 -15.96 -5.19
N LEU A 422 -6.26 -14.71 -5.61
CA LEU A 422 -5.00 -14.33 -6.25
C LEU A 422 -3.82 -14.43 -5.29
N GLU A 423 -4.00 -14.07 -4.00
CA GLU A 423 -2.94 -14.09 -3.00
C GLU A 423 -2.36 -15.49 -2.78
N TYR A 424 -3.23 -16.50 -2.75
CA TYR A 424 -2.81 -17.85 -2.37
C TYR A 424 -2.66 -18.82 -3.55
N SER A 425 -3.35 -18.62 -4.68
CA SER A 425 -3.42 -19.63 -5.74
C SER A 425 -2.07 -20.03 -6.31
N LEU A 426 -1.19 -19.07 -6.62
CA LEU A 426 0.12 -19.33 -7.23
C LEU A 426 1.16 -19.72 -6.17
N SER A 427 1.15 -19.04 -5.03
CA SER A 427 2.09 -19.28 -3.93
C SER A 427 1.90 -20.66 -3.31
N ASP A 428 0.66 -21.07 -3.04
CA ASP A 428 0.38 -22.39 -2.48
C ASP A 428 0.74 -23.48 -3.47
N LYS A 429 0.40 -23.32 -4.75
CA LYS A 429 0.77 -24.26 -5.80
C LYS A 429 2.28 -24.43 -5.92
N ALA A 430 3.04 -23.33 -5.92
CA ALA A 430 4.49 -23.36 -5.99
C ALA A 430 5.11 -24.05 -4.76
N LYS A 431 4.58 -23.76 -3.56
CA LYS A 431 5.02 -24.37 -2.30
C LYS A 431 4.73 -25.86 -2.24
N GLU A 432 3.53 -26.29 -2.62
CA GLU A 432 3.13 -27.70 -2.67
C GLU A 432 4.02 -28.50 -3.60
N ASP A 433 4.21 -28.02 -4.84
CA ASP A 433 5.02 -28.72 -5.83
C ASP A 433 6.49 -28.74 -5.45
N LYS A 434 7.03 -27.65 -4.84
CA LYS A 434 8.39 -27.63 -4.32
C LYS A 434 8.61 -28.70 -3.24
N GLN A 435 7.66 -28.85 -2.32
CA GLN A 435 7.73 -29.90 -1.28
C GLN A 435 7.72 -31.31 -1.90
N ALA A 436 6.91 -31.52 -2.93
CA ALA A 436 6.89 -32.79 -3.64
C ALA A 436 8.19 -33.07 -4.40
N ILE A 437 8.76 -32.05 -5.05
CA ILE A 437 10.08 -32.13 -5.71
C ILE A 437 11.17 -32.48 -4.70
N ASP A 438 11.19 -31.80 -3.55
CA ASP A 438 12.20 -32.07 -2.50
C ASP A 438 12.09 -33.48 -1.93
N ALA A 439 10.87 -34.00 -1.81
CA ALA A 439 10.65 -35.39 -1.42
C ALA A 439 11.17 -36.37 -2.47
N LEU A 440 11.00 -36.10 -3.78
CA LEU A 440 11.57 -36.93 -4.85
C LEU A 440 13.12 -36.93 -4.83
N ILE A 441 13.71 -35.75 -4.65
CA ILE A 441 15.18 -35.60 -4.55
C ILE A 441 15.70 -36.37 -3.34
N LYS A 442 15.06 -36.23 -2.19
CA LYS A 442 15.42 -36.98 -0.96
C LYS A 442 15.33 -38.50 -1.14
N ASN A 443 14.43 -38.96 -2.01
CA ASN A 443 14.29 -40.38 -2.36
C ASN A 443 15.23 -40.84 -3.51
N GLY A 444 16.18 -40.00 -3.93
CA GLY A 444 17.19 -40.34 -4.91
C GLY A 444 16.91 -40.01 -6.36
N THR A 445 15.80 -39.31 -6.66
CA THR A 445 15.54 -38.75 -8.01
C THR A 445 16.52 -37.59 -8.26
N GLY A 446 17.10 -37.51 -9.46
CA GLY A 446 17.94 -36.37 -9.85
C GLY A 446 17.11 -35.06 -9.80
N ARG A 447 17.78 -33.95 -9.40
CA ARG A 447 17.12 -32.65 -9.23
C ARG A 447 16.36 -32.22 -10.49
N ASP A 448 17.04 -32.27 -11.66
CA ASP A 448 16.41 -31.82 -12.91
C ASP A 448 15.26 -32.72 -13.34
N GLU A 449 15.38 -34.04 -13.13
CA GLU A 449 14.29 -34.97 -13.38
C GLU A 449 13.08 -34.71 -12.46
N ALA A 450 13.33 -34.43 -11.19
CA ALA A 450 12.28 -34.13 -10.22
C ALA A 450 11.54 -32.82 -10.60
N ILE A 451 12.27 -31.78 -10.96
CA ILE A 451 11.71 -30.50 -11.40
C ILE A 451 10.91 -30.67 -12.70
N ALA A 452 11.43 -31.39 -13.68
CA ALA A 452 10.77 -31.61 -14.98
C ALA A 452 9.38 -32.26 -14.85
N LYS A 453 9.12 -33.03 -13.78
CA LYS A 453 7.79 -33.62 -13.53
C LYS A 453 6.71 -32.60 -13.19
N TYR A 454 7.10 -31.42 -12.70
CA TYR A 454 6.18 -30.36 -12.28
C TYR A 454 6.25 -29.14 -13.19
N ASN A 455 7.38 -28.87 -13.82
CA ASN A 455 7.54 -27.76 -14.77
C ASN A 455 7.00 -28.19 -16.16
N THR A 456 5.69 -28.39 -16.26
CA THR A 456 5.02 -28.84 -17.48
C THR A 456 3.91 -27.87 -17.89
N GLN A 457 3.57 -27.89 -19.18
CA GLN A 457 2.44 -27.10 -19.70
C GLN A 457 1.10 -27.53 -19.07
N GLU A 458 0.92 -28.82 -18.84
CA GLU A 458 -0.29 -29.39 -18.23
C GLU A 458 -0.47 -28.86 -16.80
N ASN A 459 0.61 -28.72 -16.03
CA ASN A 459 0.53 -28.21 -14.66
C ASN A 459 0.14 -26.72 -14.64
N PHE A 460 0.67 -25.91 -15.56
CA PHE A 460 0.26 -24.54 -15.74
C PHE A 460 -1.23 -24.45 -16.13
N GLU A 461 -1.68 -25.22 -17.12
CA GLU A 461 -3.07 -25.19 -17.59
C GLU A 461 -4.06 -25.64 -16.51
N ALA A 462 -3.68 -26.64 -15.71
CA ALA A 462 -4.48 -27.07 -14.58
C ALA A 462 -4.61 -25.97 -13.52
N TRP A 463 -3.53 -25.28 -13.18
CA TRP A 463 -3.57 -24.14 -12.27
C TRP A 463 -4.43 -23.00 -12.82
N LEU A 464 -4.26 -22.63 -14.09
CA LEU A 464 -5.02 -21.54 -14.71
C LEU A 464 -6.52 -21.85 -14.73
N SER A 465 -6.89 -23.09 -15.05
CA SER A 465 -8.29 -23.54 -15.03
C SER A 465 -8.91 -23.45 -13.62
N GLN A 466 -8.18 -23.89 -12.59
CA GLN A 466 -8.63 -23.82 -11.21
C GLN A 466 -8.76 -22.36 -10.72
N LEU A 467 -7.81 -21.49 -11.10
CA LEU A 467 -7.85 -20.07 -10.78
C LEU A 467 -9.10 -19.43 -11.40
N THR A 468 -9.37 -19.71 -12.68
CA THR A 468 -10.55 -19.21 -13.40
C THR A 468 -11.84 -19.64 -12.71
N GLU A 469 -12.00 -20.92 -12.44
CA GLU A 469 -13.18 -21.47 -11.76
C GLU A 469 -13.41 -20.82 -10.40
N LYS A 470 -12.35 -20.70 -9.57
CA LYS A 470 -12.46 -20.06 -8.25
C LYS A 470 -12.89 -18.60 -8.34
N LEU A 471 -12.33 -17.82 -9.29
CA LEU A 471 -12.71 -16.42 -9.47
C LEU A 471 -14.16 -16.30 -9.95
N GLU A 472 -14.61 -17.13 -10.89
CA GLU A 472 -16.00 -17.12 -11.38
C GLU A 472 -17.01 -17.42 -10.27
N THR A 473 -16.67 -18.29 -9.30
CA THR A 473 -17.56 -18.58 -8.17
C THR A 473 -17.80 -17.36 -7.27
N THR A 474 -16.92 -16.36 -7.26
CA THR A 474 -17.12 -15.12 -6.49
C THR A 474 -18.26 -14.27 -7.02
N GLN A 475 -18.72 -14.51 -8.26
CA GLN A 475 -19.82 -13.79 -8.92
C GLN A 475 -21.15 -14.58 -8.90
N ALA A 476 -21.13 -15.81 -8.43
CA ALA A 476 -22.31 -16.69 -8.43
C ALA A 476 -23.15 -16.56 -7.14
N ASN A 477 -22.71 -15.80 -6.17
CA ASN A 477 -23.36 -15.55 -4.87
C ASN A 477 -23.84 -14.10 -4.79
#